data_b0abc8720a1c6962259bdbb76856324f
#
_entry.id   b0abc8720a1c6962259bdbb76856324f
#
_cell.length_a   1.000
_cell.length_b   1.000
_cell.length_c   1.000
_cell.angle_alpha   90.00
_cell.angle_beta   90.00
_cell.angle_gamma   90.00
#
_symmetry.space_group_name_H-M   'P 1'
#
loop_
_entity.id
_entity.type
_entity.pdbx_description
1 polymer ?
#
loop_
_entity_poly.entity_id
_entity_poly.type
_entity_poly.pdbx_seq_one_letter_code
_entity_poly.pdbx_strand_id
1 'polypeptide(L)'
;MFFIPFIIVFMANKERQGKSALGGGIIPVLVAAILGYAVQPFIAMATGAELPTILSSLLAMILMIIATKMFIKNEDGFEAQNVSVKDGILAWLPYILMVILIIGTSPMVHAVHELLEHTNSVFNFTFGNANMFNDIKGDVSKANVTFKWLLAPGAPILIATVIAGYFQGAKTKEMVHTLKHTIVHKIPSLVVIMGIVALSVVMKHSGMINSIAQGFQMLMGDKFALISPFLGTIGTFVTGSDLSSNLLFGNLQTNVAEGLRAGHEPLKALFIASNTAGATGGKMISPQNIAIAASTVGLMGQEGTMLGKTLKFSLMYALILGILVFVGSGLV
;
A
#
# COMPACT_ATOMS: atom_id res chain seq x y z
N MET A 1 -0.65 4.88 -10.08
CA MET A 1 -1.67 3.85 -10.37
C MET A 1 -2.09 3.81 -11.85
N PHE A 2 -2.27 4.94 -12.54
CA PHE A 2 -2.67 4.98 -13.96
C PHE A 2 -1.71 4.25 -14.92
N PHE A 3 -0.41 4.32 -14.69
CA PHE A 3 0.60 3.75 -15.59
C PHE A 3 0.77 2.23 -15.47
N ILE A 4 0.54 1.64 -14.30
CA ILE A 4 0.78 0.21 -14.07
C ILE A 4 -0.12 -0.68 -14.94
N PRO A 5 -1.46 -0.47 -14.99
CA PRO A 5 -2.33 -1.24 -15.86
C PRO A 5 -1.95 -1.11 -17.34
N PHE A 6 -1.56 0.10 -17.77
CA PHE A 6 -1.08 0.34 -19.14
C PHE A 6 0.18 -0.46 -19.46
N ILE A 7 1.17 -0.45 -18.56
CA ILE A 7 2.41 -1.23 -18.72
C ILE A 7 2.10 -2.72 -18.83
N ILE A 8 1.20 -3.25 -17.98
CA ILE A 8 0.82 -4.66 -17.99
C ILE A 8 0.21 -5.06 -19.33
N VAL A 9 -0.75 -4.27 -19.84
CA VAL A 9 -1.40 -4.56 -21.15
C VAL A 9 -0.40 -4.43 -22.29
N PHE A 10 0.46 -3.42 -22.25
CA PHE A 10 1.52 -3.23 -23.26
C PHE A 10 2.48 -4.43 -23.28
N MET A 11 2.92 -4.91 -22.12
CA MET A 11 3.80 -6.08 -22.03
C MET A 11 3.10 -7.36 -22.51
N ALA A 12 1.86 -7.59 -22.10
CA ALA A 12 1.08 -8.75 -22.51
C ALA A 12 0.82 -8.77 -24.02
N ASN A 13 0.53 -7.62 -24.62
CA ASN A 13 0.31 -7.52 -26.06
C ASN A 13 1.62 -7.67 -26.88
N LYS A 14 2.76 -7.23 -26.33
CA LYS A 14 4.06 -7.38 -27.00
C LYS A 14 4.49 -8.85 -27.13
N GLU A 15 4.12 -9.69 -26.18
CA GLU A 15 4.42 -11.13 -26.22
C GLU A 15 3.49 -11.92 -27.16
N ARG A 16 2.32 -11.37 -27.51
CA ARG A 16 1.41 -11.94 -28.52
C ARG A 16 1.89 -11.54 -29.92
N GLN A 17 2.63 -12.44 -30.56
CA GLN A 17 3.11 -12.25 -31.94
C GLN A 17 1.98 -11.85 -32.90
N GLY A 18 2.09 -10.67 -33.52
CA GLY A 18 1.23 -10.23 -34.63
C GLY A 18 0.07 -9.30 -34.30
N LYS A 19 -0.22 -8.98 -33.04
CA LYS A 19 -1.23 -7.92 -32.72
C LYS A 19 -0.53 -6.63 -32.29
N SER A 20 -1.10 -5.48 -32.63
CA SER A 20 -0.53 -4.17 -32.26
C SER A 20 -0.31 -4.11 -30.74
N ALA A 21 0.80 -3.51 -30.31
CA ALA A 21 1.13 -3.32 -28.90
C ALA A 21 0.00 -2.58 -28.10
N LEU A 22 -0.92 -1.93 -28.81
CA LEU A 22 -2.07 -1.17 -28.33
C LEU A 22 -3.39 -1.90 -28.63
N GLY A 23 -3.42 -3.24 -28.68
CA GLY A 23 -4.62 -4.01 -29.00
C GLY A 23 -5.83 -3.71 -28.11
N GLY A 24 -7.01 -4.16 -28.50
CA GLY A 24 -8.32 -3.76 -27.99
C GLY A 24 -8.55 -3.79 -26.46
N GLY A 25 -7.67 -4.41 -25.68
CA GLY A 25 -7.75 -4.41 -24.20
C GLY A 25 -7.30 -3.12 -23.53
N ILE A 26 -6.65 -2.17 -24.26
CA ILE A 26 -6.08 -0.97 -23.64
C ILE A 26 -7.17 0.05 -23.26
N ILE A 27 -8.21 0.18 -24.07
CA ILE A 27 -9.30 1.14 -23.83
C ILE A 27 -10.06 0.83 -22.53
N PRO A 28 -10.53 -0.40 -22.29
CA PRO A 28 -11.14 -0.76 -21.01
C PRO A 28 -10.23 -0.50 -19.81
N VAL A 29 -8.93 -0.81 -19.94
CA VAL A 29 -7.95 -0.58 -18.88
C VAL A 29 -7.77 0.91 -18.59
N LEU A 30 -7.66 1.76 -19.61
CA LEU A 30 -7.55 3.21 -19.44
C LEU A 30 -8.81 3.80 -18.81
N VAL A 31 -10.00 3.40 -19.29
CA VAL A 31 -11.28 3.86 -18.74
C VAL A 31 -11.39 3.48 -17.26
N ALA A 32 -11.11 2.24 -16.91
CA ALA A 32 -11.16 1.78 -15.53
C ALA A 32 -10.12 2.49 -14.64
N ALA A 33 -8.89 2.67 -15.14
CA ALA A 33 -7.84 3.33 -14.39
C ALA A 33 -8.12 4.82 -14.18
N ILE A 34 -8.51 5.53 -15.24
CA ILE A 34 -8.74 6.98 -15.16
C ILE A 34 -9.98 7.27 -14.31
N LEU A 35 -11.12 6.69 -14.64
CA LEU A 35 -12.38 6.97 -13.94
C LEU A 35 -12.41 6.34 -12.55
N GLY A 36 -11.89 5.12 -12.38
CA GLY A 36 -11.89 4.43 -11.09
C GLY A 36 -11.01 5.13 -10.05
N TYR A 37 -9.83 5.61 -10.43
CA TYR A 37 -8.92 6.25 -9.49
C TYR A 37 -9.05 7.79 -9.43
N ALA A 38 -9.68 8.44 -10.42
CA ALA A 38 -9.93 9.87 -10.36
C ALA A 38 -10.87 10.27 -9.21
N VAL A 39 -11.73 9.36 -8.78
CA VAL A 39 -12.63 9.60 -7.63
C VAL A 39 -11.95 9.39 -6.27
N GLN A 40 -10.76 8.79 -6.23
CA GLN A 40 -10.07 8.48 -4.97
C GLN A 40 -9.84 9.69 -4.06
N PRO A 41 -9.42 10.88 -4.54
CA PRO A 41 -9.29 12.07 -3.69
C PRO A 41 -10.61 12.50 -3.06
N PHE A 42 -11.72 12.43 -3.81
CA PHE A 42 -13.05 12.80 -3.30
C PHE A 42 -13.52 11.82 -2.24
N ILE A 43 -13.29 10.52 -2.43
CA ILE A 43 -13.57 9.51 -1.43
C ILE A 43 -12.72 9.75 -0.18
N ALA A 44 -11.42 10.09 -0.34
CA ALA A 44 -10.54 10.37 0.79
C ALA A 44 -11.01 11.56 1.64
N MET A 45 -11.51 12.60 0.99
CA MET A 45 -12.09 13.76 1.70
C MET A 45 -13.35 13.40 2.49
N ALA A 46 -14.15 12.46 2.00
CA ALA A 46 -15.41 12.06 2.63
C ALA A 46 -15.23 10.97 3.71
N THR A 47 -14.25 10.07 3.56
CA THR A 47 -14.17 8.84 4.35
C THR A 47 -12.88 8.68 5.13
N GLY A 48 -11.94 9.64 5.01
CA GLY A 48 -10.61 9.50 5.59
C GLY A 48 -9.69 8.56 4.80
N ALA A 49 -8.65 8.05 5.44
CA ALA A 49 -7.55 7.35 4.78
C ALA A 49 -7.82 5.86 4.46
N GLU A 50 -8.76 5.22 5.12
CA GLU A 50 -8.91 3.75 5.11
C GLU A 50 -9.67 3.22 3.90
N LEU A 51 -10.69 3.94 3.44
CA LEU A 51 -11.64 3.49 2.41
C LEU A 51 -11.32 3.88 0.96
N PRO A 52 -10.54 4.94 0.67
CA PRO A 52 -10.39 5.45 -0.70
C PRO A 52 -9.89 4.40 -1.68
N THR A 53 -8.90 3.61 -1.27
CA THR A 53 -8.32 2.58 -2.15
C THR A 53 -9.28 1.42 -2.41
N ILE A 54 -10.02 1.00 -1.39
CA ILE A 54 -10.99 -0.11 -1.52
C ILE A 54 -12.13 0.30 -2.45
N LEU A 55 -12.76 1.45 -2.19
CA LEU A 55 -13.90 1.92 -2.98
C LEU A 55 -13.52 2.27 -4.42
N SER A 56 -12.35 2.92 -4.61
CA SER A 56 -11.84 3.21 -5.96
C SER A 56 -11.53 1.94 -6.75
N SER A 57 -10.97 0.92 -6.11
CA SER A 57 -10.66 -0.35 -6.76
C SER A 57 -11.93 -1.12 -7.15
N LEU A 58 -12.96 -1.12 -6.31
CA LEU A 58 -14.26 -1.70 -6.65
C LEU A 58 -14.91 -0.97 -7.82
N LEU A 59 -14.87 0.37 -7.82
CA LEU A 59 -15.38 1.16 -8.94
C LEU A 59 -14.59 0.88 -10.22
N ALA A 60 -13.26 0.85 -10.14
CA ALA A 60 -12.41 0.51 -11.29
C ALA A 60 -12.72 -0.87 -11.85
N MET A 61 -12.99 -1.87 -10.99
CA MET A 61 -13.37 -3.21 -11.41
C MET A 61 -14.74 -3.22 -12.14
N ILE A 62 -15.72 -2.50 -11.60
CA ILE A 62 -17.05 -2.38 -12.25
C ILE A 62 -16.90 -1.70 -13.61
N LEU A 63 -16.15 -0.59 -13.66
CA LEU A 63 -15.90 0.14 -14.91
C LEU A 63 -15.14 -0.72 -15.93
N MET A 64 -14.19 -1.56 -15.49
CA MET A 64 -13.47 -2.49 -16.34
C MET A 64 -14.44 -3.49 -16.99
N ILE A 65 -15.35 -4.08 -16.21
CA ILE A 65 -16.35 -5.04 -16.72
C ILE A 65 -17.26 -4.36 -17.76
N ILE A 66 -17.76 -3.16 -17.45
CA ILE A 66 -18.62 -2.40 -18.35
C ILE A 66 -17.86 -2.05 -19.64
N ALA A 67 -16.66 -1.49 -19.51
CA ALA A 67 -15.85 -1.08 -20.66
C ALA A 67 -15.44 -2.28 -21.53
N THR A 68 -15.11 -3.42 -20.91
CA THR A 68 -14.81 -4.64 -21.66
C THR A 68 -16.00 -5.09 -22.48
N LYS A 69 -17.22 -5.10 -21.92
CA LYS A 69 -18.44 -5.45 -22.66
C LYS A 69 -18.76 -4.46 -23.79
N MET A 70 -18.41 -3.18 -23.62
CA MET A 70 -18.69 -2.14 -24.63
C MET A 70 -17.68 -2.14 -25.79
N PHE A 71 -16.40 -2.35 -25.48
CA PHE A 71 -15.31 -2.13 -26.42
C PHE A 71 -14.68 -3.40 -26.99
N ILE A 72 -14.84 -4.54 -26.32
CA ILE A 72 -14.32 -5.83 -26.78
C ILE A 72 -15.49 -6.67 -27.28
N LYS A 73 -15.56 -6.85 -28.60
CA LYS A 73 -16.42 -7.89 -29.20
C LYS A 73 -15.77 -9.24 -28.94
N ASN A 74 -16.57 -10.23 -28.52
CA ASN A 74 -16.10 -11.59 -28.29
C ASN A 74 -15.24 -12.07 -29.47
N GLU A 75 -13.94 -12.14 -29.27
CA GLU A 75 -13.08 -12.94 -30.12
C GLU A 75 -13.19 -14.38 -29.63
N ASP A 76 -13.58 -15.27 -30.53
CA ASP A 76 -13.74 -16.71 -30.31
C ASP A 76 -12.54 -17.30 -29.56
N GLY A 77 -12.80 -17.98 -28.46
CA GLY A 77 -11.78 -18.78 -27.79
C GLY A 77 -11.84 -18.87 -26.26
N PHE A 78 -12.62 -18.06 -25.60
CA PHE A 78 -12.90 -18.25 -24.16
C PHE A 78 -14.31 -18.81 -24.00
N GLU A 79 -14.43 -20.12 -23.82
CA GLU A 79 -15.65 -20.70 -23.24
C GLU A 79 -15.79 -20.15 -21.83
N ALA A 80 -16.72 -19.20 -21.66
CA ALA A 80 -17.11 -18.74 -20.35
C ALA A 80 -17.65 -19.96 -19.56
N GLN A 81 -16.94 -20.42 -18.56
CA GLN A 81 -17.50 -21.40 -17.65
C GLN A 81 -18.78 -20.79 -17.07
N ASN A 82 -19.90 -21.50 -17.26
CA ASN A 82 -21.17 -21.13 -16.67
C ASN A 82 -21.11 -21.36 -15.16
N VAL A 83 -20.59 -20.36 -14.44
CA VAL A 83 -20.60 -20.34 -12.98
C VAL A 83 -21.99 -19.91 -12.52
N SER A 84 -22.63 -20.71 -11.68
CA SER A 84 -23.89 -20.32 -11.04
C SER A 84 -23.73 -19.00 -10.30
N VAL A 85 -24.74 -18.12 -10.37
CA VAL A 85 -24.75 -16.85 -9.63
C VAL A 85 -24.52 -17.09 -8.12
N LYS A 86 -25.08 -18.17 -7.58
CA LYS A 86 -24.92 -18.59 -6.20
C LYS A 86 -23.44 -18.90 -5.87
N ASP A 87 -22.78 -19.67 -6.72
CA ASP A 87 -21.37 -20.04 -6.53
C ASP A 87 -20.45 -18.81 -6.68
N GLY A 88 -20.81 -17.92 -7.60
CA GLY A 88 -20.13 -16.63 -7.76
C GLY A 88 -20.23 -15.76 -6.51
N ILE A 89 -21.43 -15.58 -5.96
CA ILE A 89 -21.64 -14.82 -4.72
C ILE A 89 -20.89 -15.47 -3.56
N LEU A 90 -20.96 -16.80 -3.45
CA LEU A 90 -20.28 -17.53 -2.38
C LEU A 90 -18.75 -17.40 -2.47
N ALA A 91 -18.19 -17.41 -3.67
CA ALA A 91 -16.75 -17.17 -3.89
C ALA A 91 -16.34 -15.75 -3.52
N TRP A 92 -17.19 -14.75 -3.78
CA TRP A 92 -16.93 -13.34 -3.44
C TRP A 92 -17.27 -12.96 -2.00
N LEU A 93 -17.95 -13.83 -1.25
CA LEU A 93 -18.46 -13.55 0.08
C LEU A 93 -17.40 -13.00 1.06
N PRO A 94 -16.15 -13.52 1.12
CA PRO A 94 -15.14 -12.97 2.02
C PRO A 94 -14.85 -11.49 1.75
N TYR A 95 -14.75 -11.12 0.46
CA TYR A 95 -14.47 -9.75 0.05
C TYR A 95 -15.66 -8.82 0.30
N ILE A 96 -16.89 -9.29 0.04
CA ILE A 96 -18.11 -8.53 0.30
C ILE A 96 -18.24 -8.25 1.79
N LEU A 97 -18.07 -9.26 2.65
CA LEU A 97 -18.15 -9.09 4.09
C LEU A 97 -17.03 -8.19 4.62
N MET A 98 -15.81 -8.34 4.10
CA MET A 98 -14.69 -7.47 4.45
C MET A 98 -15.00 -6.00 4.18
N VAL A 99 -15.54 -5.68 2.99
CA VAL A 99 -15.90 -4.31 2.63
C VAL A 99 -17.01 -3.78 3.53
N ILE A 100 -18.05 -4.57 3.77
CA ILE A 100 -19.18 -4.18 4.65
C ILE A 100 -18.69 -3.91 6.06
N LEU A 101 -17.86 -4.78 6.62
CA LEU A 101 -17.35 -4.62 7.99
C LEU A 101 -16.38 -3.44 8.10
N ILE A 102 -15.49 -3.22 7.13
CA ILE A 102 -14.57 -2.07 7.15
C ILE A 102 -15.37 -0.75 7.03
N ILE A 103 -16.36 -0.68 6.14
CA ILE A 103 -17.24 0.50 6.06
C ILE A 103 -18.01 0.68 7.37
N GLY A 104 -18.58 -0.41 7.90
CA GLY A 104 -19.38 -0.37 9.13
C GLY A 104 -18.60 0.07 10.38
N THR A 105 -17.30 -0.25 10.46
CA THR A 105 -16.42 0.16 11.56
C THR A 105 -15.71 1.49 11.30
N SER A 106 -15.84 2.06 10.10
CA SER A 106 -15.20 3.32 9.73
C SER A 106 -15.89 4.53 10.39
N PRO A 107 -15.23 5.68 10.44
CA PRO A 107 -15.84 6.93 10.95
C PRO A 107 -17.10 7.37 10.20
N MET A 108 -17.37 6.83 9.02
CA MET A 108 -18.63 7.09 8.28
C MET A 108 -19.86 6.62 9.04
N VAL A 109 -19.76 5.52 9.78
CA VAL A 109 -20.85 4.98 10.61
C VAL A 109 -20.58 5.35 12.07
N HIS A 110 -20.78 6.63 12.38
CA HIS A 110 -20.41 7.28 13.64
C HIS A 110 -20.83 6.49 14.88
N ALA A 111 -22.09 6.05 14.94
CA ALA A 111 -22.62 5.31 16.09
C ALA A 111 -21.89 3.98 16.35
N VAL A 112 -21.53 3.25 15.31
CA VAL A 112 -20.76 1.99 15.45
C VAL A 112 -19.31 2.29 15.80
N HIS A 113 -18.74 3.28 15.16
CA HIS A 113 -17.36 3.69 15.40
C HIS A 113 -17.14 4.11 16.86
N GLU A 114 -17.98 5.00 17.40
CA GLU A 114 -17.93 5.43 18.81
C GLU A 114 -18.11 4.26 19.78
N LEU A 115 -19.08 3.37 19.50
CA LEU A 115 -19.28 2.19 20.33
C LEU A 115 -18.02 1.31 20.40
N LEU A 116 -17.35 1.15 19.28
CA LEU A 116 -16.13 0.33 19.17
C LEU A 116 -14.90 1.04 19.74
N GLU A 117 -14.86 2.37 19.78
CA GLU A 117 -13.78 3.12 20.42
C GLU A 117 -13.64 2.79 21.91
N HIS A 118 -14.74 2.51 22.60
CA HIS A 118 -14.72 2.07 23.99
C HIS A 118 -14.00 0.73 24.22
N THR A 119 -13.78 -0.05 23.15
CA THR A 119 -13.02 -1.30 23.21
C THR A 119 -11.51 -1.08 23.13
N ASN A 120 -11.04 0.12 22.81
CA ASN A 120 -9.62 0.43 22.69
C ASN A 120 -8.94 0.33 24.06
N SER A 121 -7.75 -0.28 24.08
CA SER A 121 -6.91 -0.34 25.27
C SER A 121 -5.74 0.62 25.13
N VAL A 122 -5.55 1.50 26.08
CA VAL A 122 -4.42 2.42 26.12
C VAL A 122 -3.37 1.87 27.08
N PHE A 123 -2.19 1.57 26.55
CA PHE A 123 -1.04 1.13 27.34
C PHE A 123 -0.09 2.29 27.50
N ASN A 124 0.12 2.71 28.75
CA ASN A 124 1.05 3.78 29.10
C ASN A 124 2.37 3.14 29.56
N PHE A 125 3.41 3.33 28.81
CA PHE A 125 4.75 2.89 29.17
C PHE A 125 5.53 4.08 29.72
N THR A 126 6.05 3.94 30.96
CA THR A 126 6.96 4.91 31.54
C THR A 126 8.33 4.25 31.62
N PHE A 127 9.28 4.76 30.87
CA PHE A 127 10.67 4.30 30.91
C PHE A 127 11.38 5.05 32.05
N GLY A 128 11.89 4.30 33.04
CA GLY A 128 12.58 4.87 34.19
C GLY A 128 13.83 5.65 33.77
N ASN A 129 14.09 6.76 34.46
CA ASN A 129 15.27 7.64 34.41
C ASN A 129 15.86 7.84 33.00
N ALA A 130 15.16 8.62 32.19
CA ALA A 130 15.59 9.01 30.84
C ALA A 130 16.70 10.10 30.85
N ASN A 131 17.47 10.25 31.92
CA ASN A 131 18.57 11.23 32.00
C ASN A 131 19.66 10.99 30.94
N MET A 132 19.65 9.85 30.28
CA MET A 132 20.55 9.52 29.18
C MET A 132 20.18 10.19 27.85
N PHE A 133 18.96 10.76 27.76
CA PHE A 133 18.37 11.34 26.54
C PHE A 133 17.90 12.78 26.73
N ASN A 134 18.37 13.47 27.78
CA ASN A 134 17.92 14.83 28.15
C ASN A 134 18.20 15.91 27.10
N ASP A 135 19.11 15.65 26.15
CA ASP A 135 19.43 16.59 25.07
C ASP A 135 18.48 16.46 23.85
N ILE A 136 17.55 15.50 23.88
CA ILE A 136 16.60 15.28 22.79
C ILE A 136 15.32 16.06 23.10
N LYS A 137 14.96 17.02 22.26
CA LYS A 137 13.71 17.78 22.37
C LYS A 137 12.50 16.83 22.33
N GLY A 138 11.91 16.54 23.46
CA GLY A 138 10.73 15.72 23.64
C GLY A 138 10.81 14.80 24.86
N ASP A 139 9.70 14.62 25.56
CA ASP A 139 9.63 13.73 26.71
C ASP A 139 9.60 12.26 26.23
N VAL A 140 10.77 11.65 26.11
CA VAL A 140 10.94 10.23 25.69
C VAL A 140 10.58 9.26 26.81
N SER A 141 10.34 9.76 28.02
CA SER A 141 10.06 8.92 29.20
C SER A 141 8.66 8.28 29.19
N LYS A 142 7.77 8.78 28.35
CA LYS A 142 6.38 8.31 28.28
C LYS A 142 6.01 7.95 26.86
N ALA A 143 5.57 6.72 26.64
CA ALA A 143 4.98 6.29 25.39
C ALA A 143 3.56 5.77 25.64
N ASN A 144 2.57 6.35 24.96
CA ASN A 144 1.19 5.89 24.98
C ASN A 144 0.92 5.09 23.71
N VAL A 145 0.58 3.84 23.86
CA VAL A 145 0.21 2.96 22.75
C VAL A 145 -1.27 2.61 22.87
N THR A 146 -2.07 3.05 21.92
CA THR A 146 -3.49 2.71 21.84
C THR A 146 -3.65 1.47 20.96
N PHE A 147 -4.13 0.40 21.55
CA PHE A 147 -4.44 -0.83 20.82
C PHE A 147 -5.92 -0.83 20.45
N LYS A 148 -6.19 -0.74 19.15
CA LYS A 148 -7.54 -0.69 18.57
C LYS A 148 -8.00 -2.10 18.23
N TRP A 149 -8.63 -2.81 19.19
CA TRP A 149 -8.98 -4.23 19.05
C TRP A 149 -9.91 -4.53 17.87
N LEU A 150 -10.95 -3.73 17.70
CA LEU A 150 -11.99 -3.95 16.69
C LEU A 150 -11.97 -2.92 15.56
N LEU A 151 -11.40 -1.74 15.79
CA LEU A 151 -11.32 -0.69 14.79
C LEU A 151 -10.14 -0.86 13.83
N ALA A 152 -9.08 -1.59 14.24
CA ALA A 152 -7.98 -1.89 13.33
C ALA A 152 -8.48 -2.81 12.20
N PRO A 153 -8.14 -2.54 10.92
CA PRO A 153 -8.66 -3.28 9.76
C PRO A 153 -8.46 -4.80 9.83
N GLY A 154 -7.48 -5.27 10.61
CA GLY A 154 -7.22 -6.70 10.80
C GLY A 154 -8.37 -7.47 11.44
N ALA A 155 -9.09 -6.85 12.39
CA ALA A 155 -10.20 -7.50 13.09
C ALA A 155 -11.42 -7.70 12.16
N PRO A 156 -11.92 -6.69 11.44
CA PRO A 156 -12.96 -6.86 10.44
C PRO A 156 -12.61 -7.92 9.37
N ILE A 157 -11.36 -7.94 8.89
CA ILE A 157 -10.90 -8.94 7.92
C ILE A 157 -10.96 -10.35 8.51
N LEU A 158 -10.49 -10.54 9.75
CA LEU A 158 -10.53 -11.83 10.42
C LEU A 158 -11.98 -12.32 10.60
N ILE A 159 -12.86 -11.45 11.07
CA ILE A 159 -14.29 -11.76 11.27
C ILE A 159 -14.94 -12.12 9.93
N ALA A 160 -14.73 -11.32 8.88
CA ALA A 160 -15.22 -11.60 7.53
C ALA A 160 -14.77 -12.97 7.03
N THR A 161 -13.48 -13.29 7.21
CA THR A 161 -12.89 -14.56 6.76
C THR A 161 -13.51 -15.76 7.50
N VAL A 162 -13.71 -15.65 8.81
CA VAL A 162 -14.31 -16.73 9.61
C VAL A 162 -15.78 -16.97 9.18
N ILE A 163 -16.55 -15.90 9.07
CA ILE A 163 -17.96 -16.00 8.65
C ILE A 163 -18.05 -16.59 7.23
N ALA A 164 -17.31 -16.04 6.27
CA ALA A 164 -17.30 -16.53 4.90
C ALA A 164 -16.83 -17.98 4.80
N GLY A 165 -15.82 -18.37 5.58
CA GLY A 165 -15.31 -19.74 5.63
C GLY A 165 -16.41 -20.75 6.00
N TYR A 166 -17.22 -20.45 7.00
CA TYR A 166 -18.36 -21.31 7.35
C TYR A 166 -19.39 -21.40 6.23
N PHE A 167 -19.72 -20.28 5.59
CA PHE A 167 -20.65 -20.29 4.45
C PHE A 167 -20.11 -21.05 3.25
N GLN A 168 -18.80 -21.06 3.06
CA GLN A 168 -18.11 -21.83 2.02
C GLN A 168 -17.91 -23.31 2.39
N GLY A 169 -18.33 -23.74 3.58
CA GLY A 169 -18.26 -25.13 4.03
C GLY A 169 -16.95 -25.53 4.69
N ALA A 170 -16.08 -24.57 5.05
CA ALA A 170 -14.85 -24.88 5.77
C ALA A 170 -15.13 -25.33 7.20
N LYS A 171 -14.43 -26.37 7.65
CA LYS A 171 -14.56 -26.89 9.02
C LYS A 171 -13.74 -26.03 9.98
N THR A 172 -14.24 -25.84 11.21
CA THR A 172 -13.54 -25.10 12.28
C THR A 172 -12.11 -25.58 12.45
N LYS A 173 -11.87 -26.91 12.41
CA LYS A 173 -10.52 -27.47 12.55
C LYS A 173 -9.58 -27.01 11.44
N GLU A 174 -10.06 -26.92 10.21
CA GLU A 174 -9.28 -26.45 9.06
C GLU A 174 -8.97 -24.96 9.18
N MET A 175 -9.94 -24.15 9.59
CA MET A 175 -9.75 -22.71 9.81
C MET A 175 -8.74 -22.44 10.93
N VAL A 176 -8.85 -23.14 12.07
CA VAL A 176 -7.90 -23.01 13.19
C VAL A 176 -6.50 -23.48 12.78
N HIS A 177 -6.40 -24.58 12.03
CA HIS A 177 -5.13 -25.07 11.50
C HIS A 177 -4.48 -24.03 10.59
N THR A 178 -5.25 -23.46 9.65
CA THR A 178 -4.78 -22.40 8.73
C THR A 178 -4.34 -21.14 9.49
N LEU A 179 -5.12 -20.71 10.49
CA LEU A 179 -4.76 -19.57 11.33
C LEU A 179 -3.43 -19.81 12.07
N LYS A 180 -3.28 -20.96 12.72
CA LYS A 180 -2.05 -21.33 13.43
C LYS A 180 -0.86 -21.38 12.48
N HIS A 181 -1.03 -22.02 11.32
CA HIS A 181 0.00 -22.10 10.29
C HIS A 181 0.42 -20.68 9.81
N THR A 182 -0.56 -19.82 9.53
CA THR A 182 -0.32 -18.44 9.11
C THR A 182 0.44 -17.65 10.16
N ILE A 183 0.05 -17.73 11.43
CA ILE A 183 0.74 -17.05 12.54
C ILE A 183 2.21 -17.48 12.60
N VAL A 184 2.47 -18.79 12.63
CA VAL A 184 3.84 -19.32 12.72
C VAL A 184 4.69 -18.87 11.54
N HIS A 185 4.16 -18.95 10.32
CA HIS A 185 4.88 -18.53 9.11
C HIS A 185 5.08 -17.00 9.00
N LYS A 186 4.29 -16.20 9.73
CA LYS A 186 4.42 -14.73 9.75
C LYS A 186 5.31 -14.20 10.87
N ILE A 187 5.75 -15.05 11.82
CA ILE A 187 6.69 -14.64 12.89
C ILE A 187 7.96 -13.97 12.34
N PRO A 188 8.65 -14.50 11.32
CA PRO A 188 9.84 -13.83 10.78
C PRO A 188 9.54 -12.43 10.24
N SER A 189 8.41 -12.26 9.56
CA SER A 189 7.98 -10.94 9.07
C SER A 189 7.69 -9.97 10.22
N LEU A 190 7.09 -10.46 11.31
CA LEU A 190 6.83 -9.66 12.50
C LEU A 190 8.13 -9.18 13.14
N VAL A 191 9.13 -10.06 13.28
CA VAL A 191 10.44 -9.72 13.84
C VAL A 191 11.13 -8.64 12.99
N VAL A 192 11.07 -8.76 11.66
CA VAL A 192 11.62 -7.75 10.74
C VAL A 192 10.92 -6.40 10.94
N ILE A 193 9.59 -6.38 11.00
CA ILE A 193 8.82 -5.14 11.22
C ILE A 193 9.19 -4.50 12.56
N MET A 194 9.27 -5.29 13.63
CA MET A 194 9.69 -4.80 14.95
C MET A 194 11.10 -4.19 14.91
N GLY A 195 12.05 -4.84 14.23
CA GLY A 195 13.40 -4.33 14.03
C GLY A 195 13.44 -3.01 13.27
N ILE A 196 12.63 -2.86 12.21
CA ILE A 196 12.52 -1.64 11.42
C ILE A 196 11.91 -0.50 12.25
N VAL A 197 10.86 -0.78 13.03
CA VAL A 197 10.25 0.21 13.92
C VAL A 197 11.26 0.67 14.97
N ALA A 198 11.97 -0.26 15.61
CA ALA A 198 13.01 0.05 16.58
C ALA A 198 14.11 0.93 15.97
N LEU A 199 14.60 0.56 14.77
CA LEU A 199 15.61 1.35 14.04
C LEU A 199 15.10 2.77 13.75
N SER A 200 13.87 2.90 13.24
CA SER A 200 13.25 4.21 12.94
C SER A 200 13.15 5.09 14.19
N VAL A 201 12.75 4.50 15.32
CA VAL A 201 12.68 5.21 16.61
C VAL A 201 14.08 5.66 17.07
N VAL A 202 15.09 4.78 17.01
CA VAL A 202 16.47 5.12 17.34
C VAL A 202 16.99 6.25 16.44
N MET A 203 16.80 6.16 15.13
CA MET A 203 17.21 7.18 14.18
C MET A 203 16.56 8.54 14.45
N LYS A 204 15.28 8.52 14.84
CA LYS A 204 14.53 9.74 15.20
C LYS A 204 15.10 10.40 16.46
N HIS A 205 15.32 9.62 17.51
CA HIS A 205 15.75 10.15 18.80
C HIS A 205 17.26 10.44 18.90
N SER A 206 18.10 9.79 18.09
CA SER A 206 19.53 10.08 17.99
C SER A 206 19.87 11.34 17.19
N GLY A 207 18.87 12.00 16.57
CA GLY A 207 19.12 13.13 15.67
C GLY A 207 19.66 12.73 14.28
N MET A 208 19.86 11.44 14.02
CA MET A 208 20.39 10.94 12.75
C MET A 208 19.49 11.34 11.57
N ILE A 209 18.17 11.27 11.73
CA ILE A 209 17.21 11.70 10.70
C ILE A 209 17.42 13.18 10.37
N ASN A 210 17.61 14.05 11.39
CA ASN A 210 17.82 15.47 11.19
C ASN A 210 19.14 15.74 10.44
N SER A 211 20.23 15.05 10.79
CA SER A 211 21.50 15.19 10.11
C SER A 211 21.44 14.77 8.64
N ILE A 212 20.76 13.65 8.35
CA ILE A 212 20.56 13.19 6.97
C ILE A 212 19.67 14.18 6.21
N ALA A 213 18.61 14.70 6.84
CA ALA A 213 17.72 15.68 6.22
C ALA A 213 18.46 16.97 5.88
N GLN A 214 19.30 17.49 6.79
CA GLN A 214 20.14 18.66 6.53
C GLN A 214 21.13 18.41 5.38
N GLY A 215 21.72 17.20 5.32
CA GLY A 215 22.56 16.82 4.19
C GLY A 215 21.84 16.89 2.85
N PHE A 216 20.62 16.35 2.77
CA PHE A 216 19.79 16.46 1.56
C PHE A 216 19.41 17.90 1.22
N GLN A 217 19.08 18.72 2.22
CA GLN A 217 18.76 20.15 2.02
C GLN A 217 19.95 20.92 1.46
N MET A 218 21.14 20.71 2.03
CA MET A 218 22.37 21.40 1.59
C MET A 218 22.80 20.99 0.18
N LEU A 219 22.67 19.69 -0.14
CA LEU A 219 23.12 19.16 -1.43
C LEU A 219 22.13 19.41 -2.57
N MET A 220 20.84 19.39 -2.28
CA MET A 220 19.80 19.31 -3.28
C MET A 220 18.77 20.45 -3.23
N GLY A 221 18.54 21.05 -2.07
CA GLY A 221 17.51 22.07 -1.92
C GLY A 221 16.17 21.60 -2.44
N ASP A 222 15.46 22.45 -3.21
CA ASP A 222 14.17 22.12 -3.81
C ASP A 222 14.22 20.91 -4.78
N LYS A 223 15.41 20.57 -5.32
CA LYS A 223 15.57 19.40 -6.20
C LYS A 223 15.42 18.08 -5.45
N PHE A 224 15.36 18.09 -4.12
CA PHE A 224 15.03 16.91 -3.33
C PHE A 224 13.68 16.30 -3.74
N ALA A 225 12.75 17.13 -4.17
CA ALA A 225 11.45 16.69 -4.68
C ALA A 225 11.55 15.63 -5.81
N LEU A 226 12.60 15.70 -6.65
CA LEU A 226 12.86 14.71 -7.70
C LEU A 226 13.26 13.35 -7.14
N ILE A 227 13.96 13.34 -5.99
CA ILE A 227 14.52 12.12 -5.40
C ILE A 227 13.58 11.52 -4.36
N SER A 228 12.71 12.32 -3.79
CA SER A 228 11.77 11.90 -2.74
C SER A 228 11.08 10.55 -3.03
N PRO A 229 10.52 10.25 -4.21
CA PRO A 229 9.94 8.95 -4.51
C PRO A 229 10.96 7.80 -4.56
N PHE A 230 12.20 8.08 -4.93
CA PHE A 230 13.24 7.05 -4.98
C PHE A 230 13.59 6.52 -3.59
N LEU A 231 13.52 7.35 -2.54
CA LEU A 231 13.69 6.89 -1.15
C LEU A 231 12.60 5.86 -0.80
N GLY A 232 11.36 6.13 -1.17
CA GLY A 232 10.26 5.16 -1.03
C GLY A 232 10.52 3.87 -1.80
N THR A 233 11.00 3.99 -3.05
CA THR A 233 11.36 2.84 -3.90
C THR A 233 12.45 1.99 -3.27
N ILE A 234 13.53 2.61 -2.77
CA ILE A 234 14.65 1.93 -2.10
C ILE A 234 14.15 1.27 -0.81
N GLY A 235 13.34 1.97 -0.01
CA GLY A 235 12.79 1.41 1.22
C GLY A 235 12.02 0.12 0.99
N THR A 236 11.14 0.11 0.00
CA THR A 236 10.37 -1.09 -0.33
C THR A 236 11.19 -2.14 -1.06
N PHE A 237 12.18 -1.76 -1.88
CA PHE A 237 13.12 -2.72 -2.46
C PHE A 237 13.80 -3.56 -1.38
N VAL A 238 14.29 -2.91 -0.32
CA VAL A 238 15.01 -3.58 0.77
C VAL A 238 14.06 -4.37 1.68
N THR A 239 12.89 -3.80 2.02
CA THR A 239 12.01 -4.35 3.05
C THR A 239 10.87 -5.22 2.50
N GLY A 240 10.55 -5.09 1.22
CA GLY A 240 9.39 -5.71 0.60
C GLY A 240 8.04 -5.09 0.97
N SER A 241 8.02 -4.03 1.77
CA SER A 241 6.80 -3.47 2.37
C SER A 241 6.75 -1.96 2.28
N ASP A 242 5.62 -1.41 1.78
CA ASP A 242 5.36 0.04 1.77
C ASP A 242 5.29 0.60 3.19
N LEU A 243 4.66 -0.14 4.11
CA LEU A 243 4.58 0.27 5.51
C LEU A 243 5.99 0.44 6.10
N SER A 244 6.85 -0.54 5.88
CA SER A 244 8.23 -0.49 6.37
C SER A 244 9.03 0.65 5.75
N SER A 245 8.83 0.91 4.45
CA SER A 245 9.44 2.06 3.77
C SER A 245 9.00 3.39 4.38
N ASN A 246 7.71 3.53 4.69
CA ASN A 246 7.18 4.74 5.32
C ASN A 246 7.68 4.91 6.76
N LEU A 247 7.83 3.83 7.51
CA LEU A 247 8.41 3.86 8.86
C LEU A 247 9.88 4.27 8.84
N LEU A 248 10.65 3.85 7.83
CA LEU A 248 12.06 4.21 7.68
C LEU A 248 12.24 5.66 7.23
N PHE A 249 11.55 6.06 6.17
CA PHE A 249 11.85 7.31 5.47
C PHE A 249 10.79 8.40 5.63
N GLY A 250 9.59 8.09 6.18
CA GLY A 250 8.54 9.08 6.34
C GLY A 250 8.98 10.28 7.21
N ASN A 251 9.65 10.03 8.33
CA ASN A 251 10.19 11.09 9.16
C ASN A 251 11.30 11.90 8.47
N LEU A 252 12.13 11.25 7.65
CA LEU A 252 13.16 11.93 6.86
C LEU A 252 12.51 12.88 5.84
N GLN A 253 11.49 12.41 5.13
CA GLN A 253 10.73 13.21 4.16
C GLN A 253 10.12 14.46 4.82
N THR A 254 9.50 14.27 6.00
CA THR A 254 8.90 15.36 6.77
C THR A 254 9.95 16.39 7.19
N ASN A 255 11.12 15.93 7.67
CA ASN A 255 12.18 16.83 8.15
C ASN A 255 12.85 17.59 7.01
N VAL A 256 12.99 16.98 5.83
CA VAL A 256 13.48 17.69 4.65
C VAL A 256 12.47 18.78 4.24
N ALA A 257 11.18 18.46 4.19
CA ALA A 257 10.15 19.43 3.87
C ALA A 257 10.15 20.60 4.85
N GLU A 258 10.26 20.32 6.17
CA GLU A 258 10.32 21.31 7.21
C GLU A 258 11.54 22.24 7.07
N GLY A 259 12.69 21.70 6.72
CA GLY A 259 13.88 22.50 6.54
C GLY A 259 13.90 23.31 5.24
N LEU A 260 13.18 22.86 4.20
CA LEU A 260 13.03 23.65 2.98
C LEU A 260 12.02 24.78 3.15
N ARG A 261 10.88 24.49 3.77
CA ARG A 261 9.80 25.45 4.03
C ARG A 261 9.18 25.17 5.40
N ALA A 262 9.67 25.84 6.42
CA ALA A 262 9.20 25.65 7.80
C ALA A 262 7.71 25.89 7.95
N GLY A 263 7.02 24.96 8.61
CA GLY A 263 5.57 25.03 8.85
C GLY A 263 4.68 24.81 7.62
N HIS A 264 5.24 24.43 6.47
CA HIS A 264 4.47 24.27 5.24
C HIS A 264 3.88 22.85 5.13
N GLU A 265 2.69 22.65 5.71
CA GLU A 265 2.02 21.33 5.78
C GLU A 265 1.74 20.70 4.40
N PRO A 266 1.34 21.45 3.33
CA PRO A 266 1.15 20.85 2.02
C PRO A 266 2.42 20.20 1.45
N LEU A 267 3.61 20.81 1.65
CA LEU A 267 4.87 20.25 1.19
C LEU A 267 5.25 18.97 1.96
N LYS A 268 5.01 18.96 3.29
CA LYS A 268 5.21 17.76 4.12
C LYS A 268 4.31 16.62 3.62
N ALA A 269 3.02 16.90 3.43
CA ALA A 269 2.06 15.93 2.91
C ALA A 269 2.46 15.40 1.53
N LEU A 270 2.93 16.27 0.63
CA LEU A 270 3.41 15.90 -0.69
C LEU A 270 4.61 14.96 -0.63
N PHE A 271 5.60 15.24 0.23
CA PHE A 271 6.80 14.39 0.35
C PHE A 271 6.49 13.05 1.00
N ILE A 272 5.63 13.00 2.03
CA ILE A 272 5.17 11.75 2.62
C ILE A 272 4.40 10.92 1.57
N ALA A 273 3.49 11.54 0.84
CA ALA A 273 2.74 10.88 -0.23
C ALA A 273 3.66 10.37 -1.35
N SER A 274 4.72 11.12 -1.68
CA SER A 274 5.72 10.71 -2.66
C SER A 274 6.51 9.48 -2.22
N ASN A 275 6.83 9.37 -0.93
CA ASN A 275 7.46 8.17 -0.37
C ASN A 275 6.58 6.93 -0.56
N THR A 276 5.30 7.04 -0.20
CA THR A 276 4.32 5.96 -0.37
C THR A 276 4.12 5.58 -1.84
N ALA A 277 4.02 6.58 -2.72
CA ALA A 277 3.90 6.34 -4.16
C ALA A 277 5.17 5.67 -4.72
N GLY A 278 6.35 6.14 -4.33
CA GLY A 278 7.63 5.53 -4.72
C GLY A 278 7.77 4.10 -4.20
N ALA A 279 7.32 3.85 -2.97
CA ALA A 279 7.30 2.52 -2.36
C ALA A 279 6.51 1.50 -3.22
N THR A 280 5.41 1.91 -3.83
CA THR A 280 4.66 1.07 -4.79
C THR A 280 5.53 0.65 -5.98
N GLY A 281 6.38 1.55 -6.49
CA GLY A 281 7.37 1.22 -7.53
C GLY A 281 8.42 0.21 -7.07
N GLY A 282 8.85 0.33 -5.82
CA GLY A 282 9.83 -0.57 -5.20
C GLY A 282 9.33 -2.01 -5.06
N LYS A 283 8.03 -2.24 -4.94
CA LYS A 283 7.44 -3.60 -4.91
C LYS A 283 7.73 -4.41 -6.17
N MET A 284 7.81 -3.76 -7.32
CA MET A 284 8.09 -4.43 -8.59
C MET A 284 9.48 -5.08 -8.62
N ILE A 285 10.41 -4.59 -7.81
CA ILE A 285 11.81 -5.03 -7.80
C ILE A 285 12.23 -5.65 -6.47
N SER A 286 11.37 -5.64 -5.46
CA SER A 286 11.69 -6.24 -4.16
C SER A 286 11.88 -7.76 -4.28
N PRO A 287 13.01 -8.32 -3.81
CA PRO A 287 13.27 -9.75 -3.87
C PRO A 287 12.17 -10.58 -3.22
N GLN A 288 11.61 -10.11 -2.09
CA GLN A 288 10.51 -10.79 -1.40
C GLN A 288 9.26 -10.88 -2.27
N ASN A 289 8.86 -9.78 -2.92
CA ASN A 289 7.65 -9.76 -3.75
C ASN A 289 7.87 -10.55 -5.06
N ILE A 290 9.06 -10.49 -5.64
CA ILE A 290 9.42 -11.28 -6.82
C ILE A 290 9.39 -12.78 -6.50
N ALA A 291 9.92 -13.20 -5.36
CA ALA A 291 9.88 -14.61 -4.95
C ALA A 291 8.44 -15.11 -4.76
N ILE A 292 7.56 -14.30 -4.15
CA ILE A 292 6.13 -14.62 -4.02
C ILE A 292 5.48 -14.73 -5.41
N ALA A 293 5.72 -13.77 -6.29
CA ALA A 293 5.19 -13.80 -7.65
C ALA A 293 5.70 -15.01 -8.43
N ALA A 294 7.01 -15.29 -8.40
CA ALA A 294 7.62 -16.44 -9.06
C ALA A 294 7.01 -17.77 -8.60
N SER A 295 6.82 -17.93 -7.28
CA SER A 295 6.18 -19.13 -6.73
C SER A 295 4.73 -19.28 -7.16
N THR A 296 3.99 -18.18 -7.28
CA THR A 296 2.56 -18.19 -7.65
C THR A 296 2.36 -18.59 -9.11
N VAL A 297 3.28 -18.17 -10.00
CA VAL A 297 3.17 -18.44 -11.45
C VAL A 297 4.06 -19.61 -11.91
N GLY A 298 4.68 -20.35 -10.99
CA GLY A 298 5.51 -21.51 -11.32
C GLY A 298 6.86 -21.18 -11.97
N LEU A 299 7.37 -19.95 -11.81
CA LEU A 299 8.66 -19.49 -12.34
C LEU A 299 9.76 -19.44 -11.26
N MET A 300 9.72 -20.35 -10.30
CA MET A 300 10.75 -20.46 -9.26
C MET A 300 12.14 -20.68 -9.88
N GLY A 301 13.14 -19.96 -9.37
CA GLY A 301 14.50 -19.97 -9.91
C GLY A 301 14.74 -18.97 -11.05
N GLN A 302 13.71 -18.23 -11.49
CA GLN A 302 13.83 -17.19 -12.51
C GLN A 302 13.71 -15.76 -11.94
N GLU A 303 13.86 -15.62 -10.63
CA GLU A 303 13.67 -14.35 -9.90
C GLU A 303 14.59 -13.24 -10.45
N GLY A 304 15.82 -13.59 -10.79
CA GLY A 304 16.79 -12.65 -11.39
C GLY A 304 16.33 -12.12 -12.76
N THR A 305 15.74 -12.99 -13.58
CA THR A 305 15.18 -12.60 -14.89
C THR A 305 13.96 -11.68 -14.71
N MET A 306 13.10 -11.99 -13.75
CA MET A 306 11.94 -11.15 -13.42
C MET A 306 12.40 -9.77 -12.92
N LEU A 307 13.37 -9.72 -12.01
CA LEU A 307 13.99 -8.49 -11.52
C LEU A 307 14.53 -7.64 -12.68
N GLY A 308 15.31 -8.24 -13.58
CA GLY A 308 15.88 -7.54 -14.72
C GLY A 308 14.82 -6.94 -15.65
N LYS A 309 13.68 -7.63 -15.83
CA LYS A 309 12.55 -7.12 -16.63
C LYS A 309 11.81 -5.98 -15.94
N THR A 310 11.60 -6.05 -14.62
CA THR A 310 10.81 -5.07 -13.87
C THR A 310 11.60 -3.83 -13.45
N LEU A 311 12.93 -3.94 -13.30
CA LEU A 311 13.80 -2.85 -12.83
C LEU A 311 13.63 -1.57 -13.64
N LYS A 312 13.63 -1.66 -14.97
CA LYS A 312 13.47 -0.49 -15.84
C LYS A 312 12.12 0.21 -15.65
N PHE A 313 11.06 -0.55 -15.41
CA PHE A 313 9.72 0.00 -15.19
C PHE A 313 9.62 0.65 -13.81
N SER A 314 10.23 0.05 -12.79
CA SER A 314 10.31 0.62 -11.45
C SER A 314 11.06 1.96 -11.44
N LEU A 315 12.24 2.00 -12.10
CA LEU A 315 13.03 3.24 -12.20
C LEU A 315 12.31 4.32 -13.03
N MET A 316 11.70 3.95 -14.14
CA MET A 316 10.89 4.86 -14.95
C MET A 316 9.70 5.42 -14.15
N TYR A 317 9.03 4.57 -13.39
CA TYR A 317 7.93 4.96 -12.52
C TYR A 317 8.38 5.95 -11.44
N ALA A 318 9.49 5.66 -10.76
CA ALA A 318 10.05 6.55 -9.75
C ALA A 318 10.49 7.90 -10.35
N LEU A 319 11.04 7.89 -11.56
CA LEU A 319 11.42 9.13 -12.28
C LEU A 319 10.20 9.98 -12.63
N ILE A 320 9.15 9.38 -13.19
CA ILE A 320 7.91 10.08 -13.52
C ILE A 320 7.31 10.69 -12.24
N LEU A 321 7.27 9.92 -11.14
CA LEU A 321 6.81 10.44 -9.87
C LEU A 321 7.69 11.59 -9.36
N GLY A 322 9.01 11.49 -9.50
CA GLY A 322 9.94 12.56 -9.12
C GLY A 322 9.64 13.87 -9.84
N ILE A 323 9.40 13.80 -11.16
CA ILE A 323 9.01 14.95 -11.96
C ILE A 323 7.67 15.52 -11.48
N LEU A 324 6.66 14.67 -11.24
CA LEU A 324 5.35 15.10 -10.74
C LEU A 324 5.45 15.76 -9.36
N VAL A 325 6.25 15.20 -8.46
CA VAL A 325 6.47 15.77 -7.11
C VAL A 325 7.21 17.09 -7.20
N PHE A 326 8.21 17.20 -8.08
CA PHE A 326 8.95 18.45 -8.30
C PHE A 326 8.03 19.56 -8.84
N VAL A 327 7.21 19.27 -9.84
CA VAL A 327 6.23 20.23 -10.35
C VAL A 327 5.20 20.56 -9.27
N GLY A 328 4.69 19.54 -8.55
CA GLY A 328 3.75 19.73 -7.44
C GLY A 328 4.32 20.57 -6.31
N SER A 329 5.61 20.42 -5.97
CA SER A 329 6.26 21.21 -4.93
C SER A 329 6.40 22.72 -5.28
N GLY A 330 6.34 23.05 -6.56
CA GLY A 330 6.28 24.43 -7.02
C GLY A 330 4.86 25.04 -7.01
N LEU A 331 3.81 24.19 -6.87
CA LEU A 331 2.42 24.62 -6.86
C LEU A 331 1.85 24.75 -5.44
N VAL A 332 2.51 24.13 -4.44
CA VAL A 332 2.12 24.15 -3.02
C VAL A 332 3.05 24.98 -2.18
#